data_8791b98e94ffe07329d585e26572bc96
#
_entry.id   8791b98e94ffe07329d585e26572bc96
#
_cell.length_a   1.000
_cell.length_b   1.000
_cell.length_c   1.000
_cell.angle_alpha   90.00
_cell.angle_beta   90.00
_cell.angle_gamma   90.00
#
_symmetry.space_group_name_H-M   'P 1'
#
loop_
_entity.id
_entity.type
_entity.pdbx_description
1 polymer ?
#
loop_
_entity_poly.entity_id
_entity_poly.type
_entity_poly.pdbx_seq_one_letter_code
_entity_poly.pdbx_strand_id
1 'polypeptide(L)'
;MKRLVIIDNEDSFIYNIAHKIKEVNSFISIEIIKQEEATSSQIEQFDYIILSPGPGLPNESIGMMNLISEFYTKKKILGVCLGHQAINVFFGGRLKKMPKICHGQKTQIFTSSETYFATLYNSWCIDEDYLPDCLEVTARDNSDNIMAIRHKSLPIFGVQFHPESIASDCHKIIFEPFISL
;
A
#
# COMPACT_ATOMS: atom_id res chain seq x y z
N MET A 1 -3.11 -4.34 23.23
CA MET A 1 -2.02 -4.54 22.24
C MET A 1 -2.62 -4.27 20.89
N LYS A 2 -2.01 -3.41 20.05
CA LYS A 2 -2.50 -3.14 18.70
C LYS A 2 -2.32 -4.36 17.80
N ARG A 3 -3.33 -4.62 16.96
CA ARG A 3 -3.36 -5.78 16.06
C ARG A 3 -3.38 -5.28 14.60
N LEU A 4 -2.56 -5.89 13.77
CA LEU A 4 -2.43 -5.59 12.36
C LEU A 4 -2.72 -6.84 11.53
N VAL A 5 -3.51 -6.71 10.49
CA VAL A 5 -3.68 -7.74 9.47
C VAL A 5 -3.02 -7.31 8.17
N ILE A 6 -2.34 -8.24 7.53
CA ILE A 6 -1.86 -8.09 6.16
C ILE A 6 -2.74 -8.97 5.28
N ILE A 7 -3.43 -8.36 4.33
CA ILE A 7 -4.25 -9.07 3.34
C ILE A 7 -3.34 -9.52 2.22
N ASP A 8 -3.21 -10.84 2.09
CA ASP A 8 -2.35 -11.47 1.08
C ASP A 8 -3.07 -11.56 -0.27
N ASN A 9 -2.51 -10.91 -1.27
CA ASN A 9 -2.94 -10.94 -2.67
C ASN A 9 -1.99 -11.81 -3.52
N GLU A 10 -1.56 -12.97 -2.99
CA GLU A 10 -0.62 -13.88 -3.65
C GLU A 10 0.78 -13.27 -3.87
N ASP A 11 1.24 -12.47 -2.90
CA ASP A 11 2.55 -11.84 -2.95
C ASP A 11 3.65 -12.73 -2.35
N SER A 12 4.70 -13.00 -3.13
CA SER A 12 5.85 -13.81 -2.71
C SER A 12 6.67 -13.17 -1.57
N PHE A 13 6.56 -11.86 -1.36
CA PHE A 13 7.34 -11.11 -0.38
C PHE A 13 6.54 -10.66 0.84
N ILE A 14 5.33 -11.18 1.01
CA ILE A 14 4.42 -10.75 2.09
C ILE A 14 5.03 -10.87 3.49
N TYR A 15 5.83 -11.90 3.75
CA TYR A 15 6.53 -12.06 5.02
C TYR A 15 7.60 -11.00 5.28
N ASN A 16 8.15 -10.37 4.21
CA ASN A 16 9.08 -9.26 4.35
C ASN A 16 8.37 -8.02 4.90
N ILE A 17 7.10 -7.78 4.50
CA ILE A 17 6.27 -6.70 5.07
C ILE A 17 6.12 -6.93 6.58
N ALA A 18 5.71 -8.13 7.00
CA ALA A 18 5.57 -8.46 8.42
C ALA A 18 6.89 -8.29 9.19
N HIS A 19 8.00 -8.75 8.61
CA HIS A 19 9.33 -8.62 9.21
C HIS A 19 9.72 -7.14 9.39
N LYS A 20 9.56 -6.32 8.36
CA LYS A 20 9.89 -4.89 8.41
C LYS A 20 9.03 -4.12 9.41
N ILE A 21 7.77 -4.49 9.56
CA ILE A 21 6.91 -3.92 10.61
C ILE A 21 7.39 -4.31 11.99
N LYS A 22 7.83 -5.57 12.19
CA LYS A 22 8.40 -6.02 13.47
C LYS A 22 9.73 -5.35 13.81
N GLU A 23 10.54 -4.95 12.81
CA GLU A 23 11.73 -4.11 13.02
C GLU A 23 11.37 -2.72 13.60
N VAL A 24 10.20 -2.18 13.21
CA VAL A 24 9.71 -0.88 13.69
C VAL A 24 9.03 -1.00 15.06
N ASN A 25 8.19 -2.02 15.24
CA ASN A 25 7.48 -2.28 16.51
C ASN A 25 7.37 -3.79 16.77
N SER A 26 8.26 -4.30 17.61
CA SER A 26 8.30 -5.73 17.96
C SER A 26 7.07 -6.23 18.71
N PHE A 27 6.31 -5.34 19.37
CA PHE A 27 5.15 -5.69 20.19
C PHE A 27 3.84 -5.76 19.41
N ILE A 28 3.76 -5.25 18.17
CA ILE A 28 2.52 -5.32 17.38
C ILE A 28 2.20 -6.79 17.02
N SER A 29 0.95 -7.19 17.19
CA SER A 29 0.48 -8.50 16.72
C SER A 29 0.18 -8.43 15.24
N ILE A 30 0.74 -9.34 14.44
CA ILE A 30 0.55 -9.38 12.98
C ILE A 30 -0.06 -10.72 12.60
N GLU A 31 -1.09 -10.68 11.78
CA GLU A 31 -1.70 -11.84 11.14
C GLU A 31 -1.73 -11.64 9.63
N ILE A 32 -1.48 -12.69 8.87
CA ILE A 32 -1.53 -12.70 7.41
C ILE A 32 -2.73 -13.55 7.02
N ILE A 33 -3.65 -12.98 6.23
CA ILE A 33 -4.87 -13.65 5.80
C ILE A 33 -5.01 -13.46 4.29
N LYS A 34 -5.23 -14.54 3.55
CA LYS A 34 -5.49 -14.47 2.12
C LYS A 34 -6.78 -13.72 1.83
N GLN A 35 -6.81 -12.92 0.78
CA GLN A 35 -7.97 -12.08 0.45
C GLN A 35 -9.27 -12.87 0.28
N GLU A 36 -9.22 -14.09 -0.25
CA GLU A 36 -10.37 -14.97 -0.44
C GLU A 36 -10.86 -15.63 0.87
N GLU A 37 -10.01 -15.69 1.89
CA GLU A 37 -10.33 -16.27 3.20
C GLU A 37 -10.74 -15.21 4.23
N ALA A 38 -10.49 -13.92 3.93
CA ALA A 38 -10.75 -12.83 4.83
C ALA A 38 -12.25 -12.56 5.00
N THR A 39 -12.77 -12.78 6.19
CA THR A 39 -14.15 -12.45 6.54
C THR A 39 -14.24 -11.15 7.34
N SER A 40 -15.36 -10.43 7.19
CA SER A 40 -15.60 -9.18 7.92
C SER A 40 -15.40 -9.33 9.43
N SER A 41 -15.91 -10.41 10.01
CA SER A 41 -15.81 -10.67 11.45
C SER A 41 -14.38 -10.94 11.93
N GLN A 42 -13.53 -11.51 11.07
CA GLN A 42 -12.11 -11.66 11.38
C GLN A 42 -11.39 -10.30 11.31
N ILE A 43 -11.65 -9.52 10.26
CA ILE A 43 -10.98 -8.22 10.04
C ILE A 43 -11.39 -7.18 11.09
N GLU A 44 -12.62 -7.24 11.61
CA GLU A 44 -13.12 -6.29 12.59
C GLU A 44 -12.27 -6.20 13.87
N GLN A 45 -11.58 -7.28 14.25
CA GLN A 45 -10.74 -7.33 15.45
C GLN A 45 -9.35 -6.70 15.30
N PHE A 46 -8.97 -6.21 14.10
CA PHE A 46 -7.68 -5.56 13.84
C PHE A 46 -7.83 -4.04 13.88
N ASP A 47 -6.78 -3.34 14.31
CA ASP A 47 -6.70 -1.89 14.30
C ASP A 47 -6.20 -1.36 12.95
N TYR A 48 -5.32 -2.12 12.30
CA TYR A 48 -4.62 -1.77 11.07
C TYR A 48 -4.81 -2.82 10.00
N ILE A 49 -4.99 -2.38 8.75
CA ILE A 49 -5.06 -3.24 7.58
C ILE A 49 -3.95 -2.83 6.61
N ILE A 50 -3.13 -3.78 6.17
CA ILE A 50 -2.23 -3.60 5.04
C ILE A 50 -2.76 -4.43 3.88
N LEU A 51 -2.93 -3.79 2.74
CA LEU A 51 -3.25 -4.43 1.47
C LEU A 51 -1.93 -4.70 0.75
N SER A 52 -1.58 -5.97 0.60
CA SER A 52 -0.27 -6.37 0.06
C SER A 52 -0.11 -6.04 -1.43
N PRO A 53 1.12 -6.09 -1.95
CA PRO A 53 1.34 -6.28 -3.37
C PRO A 53 0.65 -7.55 -3.87
N GLY A 54 0.62 -7.72 -5.19
CA GLY A 54 0.09 -8.92 -5.82
C GLY A 54 0.10 -8.81 -7.33
N PRO A 55 -0.18 -9.91 -8.05
CA PRO A 55 -0.32 -9.91 -9.49
C PRO A 55 -1.64 -9.27 -9.96
N GLY A 56 -1.73 -8.99 -11.25
CA GLY A 56 -2.95 -8.52 -11.90
C GLY A 56 -3.29 -7.05 -11.65
N LEU A 57 -4.57 -6.75 -11.70
CA LEU A 57 -5.15 -5.42 -11.51
C LEU A 57 -6.12 -5.41 -10.32
N PRO A 58 -6.36 -4.25 -9.69
CA PRO A 58 -7.26 -4.14 -8.53
C PRO A 58 -8.65 -4.75 -8.75
N ASN A 59 -9.23 -4.58 -9.94
CA ASN A 59 -10.55 -5.12 -10.27
C ASN A 59 -10.61 -6.64 -10.33
N GLU A 60 -9.47 -7.31 -10.41
CA GLU A 60 -9.35 -8.78 -10.38
C GLU A 60 -9.26 -9.29 -8.93
N SER A 61 -8.90 -8.42 -7.98
CA SER A 61 -8.78 -8.72 -6.54
C SER A 61 -10.07 -8.35 -5.79
N ILE A 62 -11.14 -9.10 -6.05
CA ILE A 62 -12.49 -8.81 -5.52
C ILE A 62 -12.51 -8.78 -3.99
N GLY A 63 -11.82 -9.72 -3.34
CA GLY A 63 -11.73 -9.77 -1.87
C GLY A 63 -11.12 -8.51 -1.28
N MET A 64 -10.01 -8.03 -1.86
CA MET A 64 -9.37 -6.79 -1.42
C MET A 64 -10.29 -5.56 -1.62
N MET A 65 -10.96 -5.46 -2.77
CA MET A 65 -11.88 -4.34 -3.05
C MET A 65 -13.06 -4.31 -2.09
N ASN A 66 -13.62 -5.48 -1.74
CA ASN A 66 -14.69 -5.61 -0.75
C ASN A 66 -14.21 -5.18 0.65
N LEU A 67 -13.00 -5.56 1.06
CA LEU A 67 -12.41 -5.15 2.34
C LEU A 67 -12.21 -3.63 2.42
N ILE A 68 -11.72 -2.99 1.35
CA ILE A 68 -11.65 -1.53 1.30
C ILE A 68 -13.03 -0.93 1.51
N SER A 69 -14.04 -1.39 0.74
CA SER A 69 -15.41 -0.88 0.81
C SER A 69 -16.03 -0.98 2.20
N GLU A 70 -15.73 -2.05 2.93
CA GLU A 70 -16.29 -2.27 4.26
C GLU A 70 -15.58 -1.49 5.37
N PHE A 71 -14.26 -1.32 5.25
CA PHE A 71 -13.42 -0.82 6.35
C PHE A 71 -12.81 0.56 6.15
N TYR A 72 -13.00 1.22 4.99
CA TYR A 72 -12.33 2.50 4.68
C TYR A 72 -12.64 3.64 5.67
N THR A 73 -13.82 3.63 6.31
CA THR A 73 -14.19 4.62 7.35
C THR A 73 -13.90 4.15 8.78
N LYS A 74 -13.58 2.87 8.97
CA LYS A 74 -13.49 2.25 10.30
C LYS A 74 -12.07 1.93 10.72
N LYS A 75 -11.17 1.73 9.77
CA LYS A 75 -9.82 1.20 10.01
C LYS A 75 -8.75 2.08 9.35
N LYS A 76 -7.55 1.98 9.88
CA LYS A 76 -6.38 2.56 9.25
C LYS A 76 -5.86 1.61 8.19
N ILE A 77 -5.74 2.08 6.94
CA ILE A 77 -5.42 1.25 5.78
C ILE A 77 -4.13 1.75 5.10
N LEU A 78 -3.21 0.85 4.83
CA LEU A 78 -2.05 1.08 3.98
C LEU A 78 -2.08 0.13 2.79
N GLY A 79 -2.07 0.66 1.58
CA GLY A 79 -1.91 -0.13 0.36
C GLY A 79 -0.46 -0.09 -0.13
N VAL A 80 0.10 -1.25 -0.47
CA VAL A 80 1.44 -1.40 -1.06
C VAL A 80 1.28 -1.93 -2.48
N CYS A 81 1.86 -1.27 -3.46
CA CYS A 81 1.86 -1.60 -4.88
C CYS A 81 0.42 -1.84 -5.42
N LEU A 82 -0.04 -3.09 -5.55
CA LEU A 82 -1.42 -3.42 -5.93
C LEU A 82 -2.43 -2.80 -4.96
N GLY A 83 -2.18 -2.86 -3.66
CA GLY A 83 -3.03 -2.23 -2.63
C GLY A 83 -3.14 -0.71 -2.77
N HIS A 84 -2.05 -0.03 -3.14
CA HIS A 84 -2.06 1.41 -3.46
C HIS A 84 -2.94 1.71 -4.68
N GLN A 85 -2.81 0.91 -5.73
CA GLN A 85 -3.64 1.03 -6.92
C GLN A 85 -5.13 0.76 -6.62
N ALA A 86 -5.40 -0.21 -5.75
CA ALA A 86 -6.76 -0.55 -5.31
C ALA A 86 -7.42 0.61 -4.55
N ILE A 87 -6.69 1.29 -3.67
CA ILE A 87 -7.18 2.49 -2.99
C ILE A 87 -7.56 3.56 -4.00
N ASN A 88 -6.70 3.86 -4.97
CA ASN A 88 -7.01 4.83 -6.02
C ASN A 88 -8.27 4.46 -6.81
N VAL A 89 -8.35 3.20 -7.27
CA VAL A 89 -9.51 2.71 -8.06
C VAL A 89 -10.79 2.71 -7.24
N PHE A 90 -10.73 2.34 -5.97
CA PHE A 90 -11.88 2.37 -5.07
C PHE A 90 -12.51 3.76 -4.94
N PHE A 91 -11.70 4.80 -4.87
CA PHE A 91 -12.19 6.19 -4.82
C PHE A 91 -12.52 6.78 -6.19
N GLY A 92 -12.50 6.00 -7.28
CA GLY A 92 -12.91 6.40 -8.62
C GLY A 92 -11.78 6.81 -9.56
N GLY A 93 -10.53 6.65 -9.13
CA GLY A 93 -9.35 6.90 -9.96
C GLY A 93 -9.12 5.85 -11.03
N ARG A 94 -8.19 6.12 -11.92
CA ARG A 94 -7.79 5.22 -13.01
C ARG A 94 -6.31 4.89 -12.94
N LEU A 95 -5.95 3.79 -13.61
CA LEU A 95 -4.58 3.38 -13.82
C LEU A 95 -4.22 3.55 -15.29
N LYS A 96 -2.96 3.91 -15.55
CA LYS A 96 -2.37 3.90 -16.88
C LYS A 96 -1.19 2.95 -16.94
N LYS A 97 -0.98 2.35 -18.11
CA LYS A 97 0.17 1.48 -18.35
C LYS A 97 1.44 2.32 -18.43
N MET A 98 2.47 1.89 -17.75
CA MET A 98 3.77 2.58 -17.82
C MET A 98 4.44 2.32 -19.18
N PRO A 99 5.14 3.33 -19.76
CA PRO A 99 5.89 3.15 -21.00
C PRO A 99 6.98 2.08 -20.88
N LYS A 100 7.53 1.93 -19.68
CA LYS A 100 8.56 0.94 -19.35
C LYS A 100 8.15 0.18 -18.10
N ILE A 101 8.20 -1.15 -18.20
CA ILE A 101 7.95 -2.03 -17.05
C ILE A 101 9.11 -1.90 -16.05
N CYS A 102 8.79 -1.65 -14.79
CA CYS A 102 9.74 -1.66 -13.69
C CYS A 102 9.71 -3.05 -13.03
N HIS A 103 10.86 -3.72 -12.97
CA HIS A 103 10.98 -5.01 -12.30
C HIS A 103 12.30 -5.07 -11.51
N GLY A 104 12.20 -4.88 -10.19
CA GLY A 104 13.38 -4.80 -9.32
C GLY A 104 14.20 -3.51 -9.52
N GLN A 105 13.60 -2.48 -10.11
CA GLN A 105 14.28 -1.22 -10.38
C GLN A 105 14.31 -0.35 -9.10
N LYS A 106 15.50 -0.02 -8.63
CA LYS A 106 15.69 0.98 -7.58
C LYS A 106 15.51 2.37 -8.16
N THR A 107 14.65 3.17 -7.57
CA THR A 107 14.38 4.55 -7.98
C THR A 107 14.41 5.50 -6.79
N GLN A 108 14.64 6.76 -7.05
CA GLN A 108 14.59 7.82 -6.05
C GLN A 108 13.16 8.31 -5.90
N ILE A 109 12.71 8.45 -4.67
CA ILE A 109 11.36 8.91 -4.31
C ILE A 109 11.50 10.26 -3.60
N PHE A 110 10.74 11.23 -4.06
CA PHE A 110 10.72 12.60 -3.54
C PHE A 110 9.43 12.86 -2.80
N THR A 111 9.54 13.32 -1.58
CA THR A 111 8.44 13.88 -0.77
C THR A 111 8.66 15.37 -0.55
N SER A 112 7.74 16.02 0.14
CA SER A 112 7.91 17.43 0.51
C SER A 112 9.05 17.68 1.52
N SER A 113 9.47 16.67 2.28
CA SER A 113 10.43 16.81 3.38
C SER A 113 11.73 16.06 3.19
N GLU A 114 11.73 14.98 2.42
CA GLU A 114 12.87 14.08 2.30
C GLU A 114 12.88 13.33 0.99
N THR A 115 14.01 12.68 0.73
CA THR A 115 14.22 11.84 -0.45
C THR A 115 14.83 10.52 0.01
N TYR A 116 14.33 9.41 -0.55
CA TYR A 116 14.83 8.06 -0.26
C TYR A 116 14.81 7.18 -1.51
N PHE A 117 15.39 6.00 -1.41
CA PHE A 117 15.36 5.02 -2.48
C PHE A 117 14.37 3.89 -2.18
N ALA A 118 13.62 3.51 -3.21
CA ALA A 118 12.70 2.38 -3.12
C ALA A 118 12.72 1.54 -4.40
N THR A 119 12.28 0.30 -4.28
CA THR A 119 12.24 -0.65 -5.40
C THR A 119 10.85 -0.72 -6.00
N LEU A 120 10.78 -0.75 -7.31
CA LEU A 120 9.55 -0.86 -8.10
C LEU A 120 9.46 -2.22 -8.80
N TYR A 121 8.23 -2.78 -8.83
CA TYR A 121 7.87 -4.03 -9.52
C TYR A 121 6.54 -3.90 -10.29
N ASN A 122 6.27 -2.74 -10.88
CA ASN A 122 4.98 -2.43 -11.47
C ASN A 122 5.05 -2.15 -12.98
N SER A 123 3.95 -2.48 -13.67
CA SER A 123 3.68 -2.15 -15.07
C SER A 123 2.60 -1.09 -15.23
N TRP A 124 1.87 -0.79 -14.15
CA TRP A 124 0.79 0.17 -14.08
C TRP A 124 1.06 1.18 -12.98
N CYS A 125 0.61 2.42 -13.20
CA CYS A 125 0.66 3.49 -12.20
C CYS A 125 -0.66 4.26 -12.19
N ILE A 126 -0.87 5.08 -11.17
CA ILE A 126 -2.03 5.97 -11.11
C ILE A 126 -1.96 6.95 -12.28
N ASP A 127 -3.10 7.12 -12.95
CA ASP A 127 -3.30 8.13 -13.97
C ASP A 127 -3.69 9.46 -13.29
N GLU A 128 -2.78 10.43 -13.33
CA GLU A 128 -2.94 11.71 -12.64
C GLU A 128 -4.15 12.51 -13.15
N ASP A 129 -4.48 12.40 -14.44
CA ASP A 129 -5.61 13.09 -15.04
C ASP A 129 -6.96 12.64 -14.44
N TYR A 130 -6.95 11.50 -13.72
CA TYR A 130 -8.13 10.91 -13.07
C TYR A 130 -7.89 10.68 -11.57
N LEU A 131 -7.00 11.44 -10.94
CA LEU A 131 -6.82 11.34 -9.48
C LEU A 131 -8.06 11.88 -8.78
N PRO A 132 -8.69 11.10 -7.89
CA PRO A 132 -9.87 11.55 -7.14
C PRO A 132 -9.58 12.75 -6.24
N ASP A 133 -10.50 13.70 -6.15
CA ASP A 133 -10.37 14.91 -5.33
C ASP A 133 -10.14 14.64 -3.84
N CYS A 134 -10.60 13.49 -3.34
CA CYS A 134 -10.40 13.09 -1.94
C CYS A 134 -9.00 12.56 -1.63
N LEU A 135 -8.20 12.28 -2.66
CA LEU A 135 -6.82 11.83 -2.53
C LEU A 135 -5.84 12.99 -2.80
N GLU A 136 -4.68 12.93 -2.18
CA GLU A 136 -3.57 13.83 -2.46
C GLU A 136 -2.28 13.03 -2.68
N VAL A 137 -1.46 13.52 -3.58
CA VAL A 137 -0.13 12.97 -3.87
C VAL A 137 0.85 13.41 -2.79
N THR A 138 1.56 12.45 -2.19
CA THR A 138 2.55 12.73 -1.14
C THR A 138 3.98 12.40 -1.55
N ALA A 139 4.17 11.63 -2.63
CA ALA A 139 5.50 11.36 -3.18
C ALA A 139 5.46 11.09 -4.68
N ARG A 140 6.57 11.41 -5.36
CA ARG A 140 6.79 11.17 -6.80
C ARG A 140 8.16 10.57 -7.04
N ASP A 141 8.37 9.97 -8.23
CA ASP A 141 9.68 9.54 -8.70
C ASP A 141 10.34 10.60 -9.62
N ASN A 142 11.53 10.28 -10.15
CA ASN A 142 12.26 11.13 -11.08
C ASN A 142 11.53 11.41 -12.42
N SER A 143 10.53 10.60 -12.75
CA SER A 143 9.72 10.71 -13.96
C SER A 143 8.36 11.35 -13.68
N ASP A 144 8.20 11.94 -12.50
CA ASP A 144 6.98 12.56 -12.01
C ASP A 144 5.78 11.63 -11.85
N ASN A 145 6.00 10.30 -11.83
CA ASN A 145 4.94 9.35 -11.53
C ASN A 145 4.53 9.45 -10.07
N ILE A 146 3.24 9.24 -9.80
CA ILE A 146 2.69 9.20 -8.43
C ILE A 146 3.21 7.94 -7.73
N MET A 147 3.95 8.13 -6.65
CA MET A 147 4.56 7.07 -5.85
C MET A 147 3.93 6.89 -4.48
N ALA A 148 3.26 7.91 -3.96
CA ALA A 148 2.46 7.77 -2.75
C ALA A 148 1.25 8.70 -2.78
N ILE A 149 0.17 8.23 -2.15
CA ILE A 149 -1.07 8.96 -1.95
C ILE A 149 -1.52 8.83 -0.51
N ARG A 150 -2.32 9.80 -0.05
CA ARG A 150 -3.11 9.68 1.16
C ARG A 150 -4.51 10.24 0.95
N HIS A 151 -5.47 9.74 1.70
CA HIS A 151 -6.80 10.34 1.73
C HIS A 151 -6.78 11.59 2.61
N LYS A 152 -7.42 12.68 2.17
CA LYS A 152 -7.38 14.01 2.83
C LYS A 152 -7.98 14.03 4.23
N SER A 153 -8.93 13.13 4.53
CA SER A 153 -9.66 13.11 5.80
C SER A 153 -9.73 11.76 6.51
N LEU A 154 -9.44 10.66 5.81
CA LEU A 154 -9.44 9.31 6.37
C LEU A 154 -8.01 8.80 6.58
N PRO A 155 -7.79 7.88 7.53
CA PRO A 155 -6.47 7.32 7.79
C PRO A 155 -6.10 6.23 6.77
N ILE A 156 -6.08 6.63 5.48
CA ILE A 156 -5.81 5.75 4.35
C ILE A 156 -4.62 6.27 3.58
N PHE A 157 -3.65 5.39 3.33
CA PHE A 157 -2.37 5.68 2.70
C PHE A 157 -2.07 4.63 1.64
N GLY A 158 -1.30 5.00 0.64
CA GLY A 158 -0.83 4.06 -0.36
C GLY A 158 0.55 4.42 -0.90
N VAL A 159 1.39 3.40 -1.13
CA VAL A 159 2.71 3.54 -1.76
C VAL A 159 2.83 2.58 -2.94
N GLN A 160 3.30 3.08 -4.10
CA GLN A 160 3.47 2.29 -5.31
C GLN A 160 4.70 1.38 -5.24
N PHE A 161 5.70 1.77 -4.49
CA PHE A 161 6.95 1.06 -4.30
C PHE A 161 6.85 0.01 -3.18
N HIS A 162 7.91 -0.80 -3.05
CA HIS A 162 8.03 -1.89 -2.09
C HIS A 162 8.95 -1.48 -0.92
N PRO A 163 8.40 -0.92 0.18
CA PRO A 163 9.22 -0.53 1.34
C PRO A 163 9.84 -1.73 2.05
N GLU A 164 9.28 -2.94 1.89
CA GLU A 164 9.76 -4.20 2.46
C GLU A 164 10.96 -4.79 1.71
N SER A 165 11.24 -4.32 0.49
CA SER A 165 12.36 -4.81 -0.32
C SER A 165 13.70 -4.51 0.36
N ILE A 166 14.63 -5.46 0.31
CA ILE A 166 15.98 -5.30 0.85
C ILE A 166 16.76 -4.16 0.16
N ALA A 167 16.40 -3.82 -1.07
CA ALA A 167 17.01 -2.73 -1.83
C ALA A 167 16.37 -1.35 -1.55
N SER A 168 15.28 -1.31 -0.76
CA SER A 168 14.63 -0.08 -0.29
C SER A 168 15.19 0.34 1.06
N ASP A 169 15.34 1.65 1.29
CA ASP A 169 15.83 2.22 2.55
C ASP A 169 14.75 2.98 3.35
N CYS A 170 13.49 2.84 2.95
CA CYS A 170 12.37 3.67 3.41
C CYS A 170 11.36 2.96 4.32
N HIS A 171 11.57 1.68 4.72
CA HIS A 171 10.57 0.94 5.49
C HIS A 171 10.16 1.63 6.80
N LYS A 172 11.11 2.23 7.53
CA LYS A 172 10.81 2.98 8.75
C LYS A 172 9.96 4.21 8.45
N ILE A 173 10.32 4.96 7.41
CA ILE A 173 9.61 6.18 6.97
C ILE A 173 8.13 5.87 6.66
N ILE A 174 7.85 4.68 6.11
CA ILE A 174 6.49 4.28 5.73
C ILE A 174 5.74 3.61 6.88
N PHE A 175 6.35 2.62 7.54
CA PHE A 175 5.63 1.81 8.53
C PHE A 175 5.53 2.46 9.91
N GLU A 176 6.54 3.25 10.33
CA GLU A 176 6.53 3.87 11.66
C GLU A 176 5.37 4.88 11.83
N PRO A 177 5.13 5.84 10.94
CA PRO A 177 3.97 6.72 11.04
C PRO A 177 2.65 5.98 10.89
N PHE A 178 2.62 4.90 10.10
CA PHE A 178 1.41 4.11 9.91
C PHE A 178 0.97 3.42 11.19
N ILE A 179 1.87 2.86 12.00
CA ILE A 179 1.53 2.10 13.21
C ILE A 179 1.62 2.92 14.51
N SER A 180 2.13 4.17 14.48
CA SER A 180 2.32 5.02 15.66
C SER A 180 1.16 5.97 15.94
N LEU A 181 0.26 6.20 14.98
CA LEU A 181 -0.86 7.14 15.09
C LEU A 181 -2.09 6.50 15.76
#